data_dffeaf211dc526fb8916c859059ea77e
#
_entry.id   dffeaf211dc526fb8916c859059ea77e
#
_cell.length_a   1.000
_cell.length_b   1.000
_cell.length_c   1.000
_cell.angle_alpha   90.00
_cell.angle_beta   90.00
_cell.angle_gamma   90.00
#
_symmetry.space_group_name_H-M   'P 1'
#
loop_
_entity.id
_entity.type
_entity.pdbx_description
1 polymer ?
#
loop_
_entity_poly.entity_id
_entity_poly.type
_entity_poly.pdbx_seq_one_letter_code
_entity_poly.pdbx_strand_id
1 'polypeptide(L)' 'MAHAYVLRVWIPDRPGALGALASRIGAVGGDVVGIDILERGAGRAIDEISVELPDPSLTDLLLAEIRE' A
#
# COMPACT_ATOMS: atom_id res chain seq x y z
N MET A 1 -4.12 19.45 5.03
CA MET A 1 -5.22 18.49 4.97
C MET A 1 -4.75 17.21 4.29
N ALA A 2 -5.05 16.04 4.85
CA ALA A 2 -4.64 14.78 4.27
C ALA A 2 -5.45 14.44 3.02
N HIS A 3 -4.82 13.77 2.08
CA HIS A 3 -5.44 13.28 0.85
C HIS A 3 -5.55 11.77 0.94
N ALA A 4 -6.76 11.24 0.75
CA ALA A 4 -7.06 9.83 0.89
C ALA A 4 -7.04 9.12 -0.46
N TYR A 5 -6.40 7.96 -0.50
CA TYR A 5 -6.31 7.10 -1.68
C TYR A 5 -6.61 5.67 -1.30
N VAL A 6 -7.17 4.93 -2.24
CA VAL A 6 -7.35 3.49 -2.11
C VAL A 6 -6.50 2.82 -3.18
N LEU A 7 -5.59 1.97 -2.75
CA LEU A 7 -4.67 1.26 -3.64
C LEU A 7 -5.04 -0.20 -3.67
N ARG A 8 -5.19 -0.76 -4.86
CA ARG A 8 -5.34 -2.20 -5.01
C ARG A 8 -4.01 -2.77 -5.45
N VAL A 9 -3.45 -3.67 -4.64
CA VAL A 9 -2.11 -4.21 -4.85
C VAL A 9 -2.13 -5.72 -4.93
N TRP A 10 -1.29 -6.27 -5.80
CA TRP A 10 -1.06 -7.70 -5.93
C TRP A 10 0.30 -8.00 -5.32
N ILE A 11 0.30 -8.74 -4.21
CA ILE A 11 1.53 -9.05 -3.48
C ILE A 11 1.69 -10.55 -3.29
N PRO A 12 2.93 -11.03 -3.05
CA PRO A 12 3.14 -12.43 -2.70
C PRO A 12 2.39 -12.77 -1.40
N ASP A 13 1.73 -13.92 -1.38
CA ASP A 13 1.03 -14.39 -0.17
C ASP A 13 2.02 -15.13 0.71
N ARG A 14 2.83 -14.37 1.44
CA ARG A 14 3.86 -14.90 2.34
C ARG A 14 4.01 -13.99 3.55
N PRO A 15 4.53 -14.53 4.67
CA PRO A 15 4.78 -13.72 5.86
C PRO A 15 5.67 -12.52 5.55
N GLY A 16 5.32 -11.38 6.10
CA GLY A 16 6.09 -10.15 5.97
C GLY A 16 5.87 -9.34 4.71
N ALA A 17 5.21 -9.88 3.67
CA ALA A 17 4.98 -9.14 2.43
C ALA A 17 4.17 -7.86 2.65
N LEU A 18 3.09 -7.95 3.40
CA LEU A 18 2.24 -6.80 3.70
C LEU A 18 2.96 -5.80 4.59
N GLY A 19 3.72 -6.27 5.57
CA GLY A 19 4.52 -5.40 6.43
C GLY A 19 5.58 -4.63 5.67
N ALA A 20 6.24 -5.27 4.71
CA ALA A 20 7.22 -4.63 3.85
C ALA A 20 6.57 -3.53 3.00
N LEU A 21 5.39 -3.80 2.46
CA LEU A 21 4.64 -2.81 1.69
C LEU A 21 4.25 -1.61 2.55
N ALA A 22 3.73 -1.87 3.74
CA ALA A 22 3.34 -0.81 4.67
C ALA A 22 4.55 0.07 5.06
N SER A 23 5.71 -0.54 5.25
CA SER A 23 6.95 0.20 5.54
C SER A 23 7.35 1.12 4.39
N ARG A 24 7.20 0.66 3.15
CA ARG A 24 7.49 1.49 1.97
C ARG A 24 6.53 2.68 1.88
N ILE A 25 5.26 2.46 2.16
CA ILE A 25 4.26 3.54 2.18
C ILE A 25 4.65 4.56 3.26
N GLY A 26 5.01 4.10 4.45
CA GLY A 26 5.46 4.97 5.53
C GLY A 26 6.71 5.78 5.18
N ALA A 27 7.62 5.19 4.40
CA ALA A 27 8.87 5.84 4.01
C ALA A 27 8.64 7.11 3.17
N VAL A 28 7.54 7.19 2.43
CA VAL A 28 7.19 8.38 1.64
C VAL A 28 6.16 9.27 2.35
N GLY A 29 5.95 9.06 3.64
CA GLY A 29 5.04 9.87 4.44
C GLY A 29 3.58 9.44 4.37
N GLY A 30 3.30 8.27 3.82
CA GLY A 30 1.94 7.74 3.77
C GLY A 30 1.53 7.11 5.10
N ASP A 31 0.28 7.28 5.46
CA ASP A 31 -0.33 6.68 6.63
C ASP A 31 -1.35 5.64 6.19
N VAL A 32 -1.11 4.37 6.52
CA VAL A 32 -2.03 3.29 6.21
C VAL A 32 -3.16 3.33 7.24
N VAL A 33 -4.37 3.60 6.79
CA VAL A 33 -5.53 3.75 7.66
C VAL A 33 -6.54 2.62 7.53
N GLY A 34 -6.34 1.71 6.58
CA GLY A 34 -7.20 0.54 6.43
C GLY A 34 -6.59 -0.45 5.46
N ILE A 35 -6.86 -1.73 5.68
CA ILE A 35 -6.41 -2.82 4.81
C ILE A 35 -7.53 -3.83 4.71
N ASP A 36 -7.90 -4.19 3.48
CA ASP A 36 -8.84 -5.27 3.20
C ASP A 36 -8.15 -6.31 2.30
N ILE A 37 -8.15 -7.56 2.74
CA ILE A 37 -7.65 -8.66 1.91
C ILE A 37 -8.84 -9.14 1.08
N LEU A 38 -8.79 -8.87 -0.23
CA LEU A 38 -9.90 -9.19 -1.13
C LEU A 38 -9.86 -10.63 -1.61
N GLU A 39 -8.66 -11.14 -1.87
CA GLU A 39 -8.49 -12.45 -2.47
C GLU A 39 -7.11 -13.02 -2.13
N ARG A 40 -7.06 -14.33 -1.89
CA ARG A 40 -5.81 -15.05 -1.66
C ARG A 40 -5.85 -16.35 -2.43
N GLY A 41 -4.71 -16.74 -3.02
CA GLY A 41 -4.59 -18.00 -3.72
C GLY A 41 -3.45 -17.98 -4.72
N ALA A 42 -3.01 -19.15 -5.14
CA ALA A 42 -1.94 -19.33 -6.12
C ALA A 42 -0.65 -18.57 -5.78
N GLY A 43 -0.35 -18.43 -4.47
CA GLY A 43 0.85 -17.76 -3.99
C GLY A 43 0.75 -16.23 -4.01
N ARG A 44 -0.42 -15.67 -4.27
CA ARG A 44 -0.63 -14.22 -4.33
C ARG A 44 -1.81 -13.80 -3.47
N ALA A 45 -1.79 -12.54 -3.08
CA ALA A 45 -2.91 -11.89 -2.44
C ALA A 45 -3.24 -10.60 -3.17
N ILE A 46 -4.51 -10.24 -3.18
CA ILE A 46 -4.98 -8.96 -3.68
C ILE A 46 -5.49 -8.19 -2.48
N ASP A 47 -4.84 -7.09 -2.16
CA ASP A 47 -5.18 -6.27 -1.02
C ASP A 47 -5.64 -4.90 -1.48
N GLU A 48 -6.59 -4.34 -0.76
CA GLU A 48 -7.02 -2.96 -0.94
C GLU A 48 -6.56 -2.17 0.29
N ILE A 49 -5.71 -1.17 0.05
CA ILE A 49 -5.06 -0.42 1.12
C ILE A 49 -5.52 1.03 1.04
N SER A 50 -6.08 1.51 2.14
CA SER A 50 -6.46 2.91 2.28
C SER A 50 -5.30 3.68 2.88
N VAL A 51 -4.85 4.71 2.18
CA VAL A 51 -3.67 5.49 2.55
C VAL A 51 -4.02 6.97 2.57
N GLU A 52 -3.51 7.67 3.56
CA GLU A 52 -3.56 9.13 3.60
C GLU A 52 -2.18 9.70 3.35
N LEU A 53 -2.10 10.68 2.46
CA LEU A 53 -0.87 11.41 2.18
C LEU A 53 -1.05 12.87 2.61
N PRO A 54 -0.02 13.48 3.19
CA PRO A 54 -0.10 14.89 3.60
C PRO A 54 -0.11 15.86 2.41
N ASP A 55 0.41 15.42 1.26
CA ASP A 55 0.54 16.23 0.06
C ASP A 55 0.30 15.38 -1.18
N PRO A 56 -0.59 15.79 -2.10
CA PRO A 56 -0.84 15.03 -3.33
C PRO A 56 0.40 14.90 -4.23
N SER A 57 1.40 15.76 -4.09
CA SER A 57 2.64 15.63 -4.85
C SER A 57 3.42 14.36 -4.50
N LEU A 58 3.12 13.72 -3.36
CA LEU A 58 3.77 12.48 -2.96
C LEU A 58 3.21 11.24 -3.65
N THR A 59 2.14 11.39 -4.44
CA THR A 59 1.49 10.25 -5.11
C THR A 59 2.45 9.50 -6.03
N ASP A 60 3.25 10.22 -6.81
CA ASP A 60 4.21 9.58 -7.72
C ASP A 60 5.29 8.83 -6.96
N LEU A 61 5.77 9.39 -5.86
CA LEU A 61 6.75 8.72 -4.99
C LEU A 61 6.16 7.46 -4.38
N LEU A 62 4.90 7.54 -3.93
CA LEU A 62 4.21 6.38 -3.37
C LEU A 62 4.10 5.25 -4.38
N LEU A 63 3.67 5.55 -5.61
CA LEU A 63 3.55 4.54 -6.66
C LEU A 63 4.90 3.93 -7.04
N ALA A 64 5.94 4.74 -7.10
CA ALA A 64 7.28 4.26 -7.39
C ALA A 64 7.78 3.30 -6.30
N GLU A 65 7.51 3.62 -5.04
CA GLU A 65 7.91 2.80 -3.90
C GLU A 65 7.19 1.46 -3.90
N ILE A 66 5.91 1.44 -4.23
CA ILE A 66 5.11 0.21 -4.26
C ILE A 66 5.58 -0.73 -5.38
N ARG A 67 6.05 -0.19 -6.49
CA ARG A 67 6.51 -1.01 -7.63
C ARG A 67 7.86 -1.68 -7.39
N GLU A 68 8.60 -1.23 -6.38
CA GLU A 68 9.83 -1.89 -5.99
C GLU A 68 9.54 -3.31 -5.48
#